data_ed3e67d8c5b218dc92eb03cf3377187e
#
_entry.id   ed3e67d8c5b218dc92eb03cf3377187e
#
_cell.length_a   1.000
_cell.length_b   1.000
_cell.length_c   1.000
_cell.angle_alpha   90.00
_cell.angle_beta   90.00
_cell.angle_gamma   90.00
#
_symmetry.space_group_name_H-M   'P 1'
#
loop_
_entity.id
_entity.type
_entity.pdbx_description
1 polymer ?
#
loop_
_entity_poly.entity_id
_entity_poly.type
_entity_poly.pdbx_seq_one_letter_code
_entity_poly.pdbx_strand_id
1 'polypeptide(L)'
;MTYKPELLTDARCIVGEGPIWDNVNGRLIMTDIQGKRMRTIRWSDGSIEDRILKEQTGFFLLTASGEVLGGAESGIYRISDGAFERVNKPFVLEGTRFNDGKIGPDGRAYVGTFSRDNSAAFYRMDADGTMEKLFGGVGNSNGLDWSPDGRTLYYNDTPTKRTDAFDFCDGRLSNRREVFRYEGGNPDGMTIDTDGNLWTAVWGSGEVLHIDPRRDRVIDKITLPVSQVACCAFAGEDMKTLVITTAAHGVHLRDEPLAGAVFAVRTGARGMLPHRIDLTGDNK
;
A
#
# COMPACT_ATOMS: atom_id res chain seq x y z
N MET A 1 10.26 8.97 -20.51
CA MET A 1 9.67 7.90 -21.39
C MET A 1 8.17 8.13 -21.47
N THR A 2 7.52 7.82 -22.59
CA THR A 2 6.04 7.85 -22.63
C THR A 2 5.51 6.51 -22.17
N TYR A 3 4.98 6.45 -20.96
CA TYR A 3 4.32 5.26 -20.42
C TYR A 3 2.96 5.07 -21.09
N LYS A 4 2.58 3.82 -21.29
CA LYS A 4 1.25 3.44 -21.82
C LYS A 4 0.61 2.46 -20.81
N PRO A 5 -0.16 2.96 -19.84
CA PRO A 5 -0.92 2.09 -18.94
C PRO A 5 -1.95 1.28 -19.74
N GLU A 6 -1.99 0.00 -19.48
CA GLU A 6 -2.96 -0.92 -20.06
C GLU A 6 -3.95 -1.36 -18.97
N LEU A 7 -5.19 -1.60 -19.35
CA LEU A 7 -6.20 -2.13 -18.45
C LEU A 7 -5.82 -3.57 -18.08
N LEU A 8 -5.48 -3.80 -16.80
CA LEU A 8 -5.24 -5.15 -16.29
C LEU A 8 -6.57 -5.86 -16.00
N THR A 9 -7.49 -5.16 -15.34
CA THR A 9 -8.85 -5.63 -15.09
C THR A 9 -9.83 -4.48 -14.84
N ASP A 10 -11.05 -4.60 -15.34
CA ASP A 10 -12.16 -3.71 -15.00
C ASP A 10 -12.77 -4.12 -13.65
N ALA A 11 -12.03 -3.88 -12.59
CA ALA A 11 -12.32 -4.36 -11.25
C ALA A 11 -13.54 -3.71 -10.60
N ARG A 12 -13.91 -2.51 -11.06
CA ARG A 12 -15.02 -1.70 -10.51
C ARG A 12 -14.95 -1.53 -8.99
N CYS A 13 -13.73 -1.33 -8.46
CA CYS A 13 -13.53 -1.10 -7.03
C CYS A 13 -14.14 0.24 -6.62
N ILE A 14 -14.81 0.28 -5.48
CA ILE A 14 -15.22 1.55 -4.88
C ILE A 14 -13.97 2.29 -4.42
N VAL A 15 -13.06 1.60 -3.70
CA VAL A 15 -11.73 2.10 -3.35
C VAL A 15 -10.74 0.95 -3.51
N GLY A 16 -10.14 0.83 -4.69
CA GLY A 16 -9.11 -0.18 -4.98
C GLY A 16 -7.77 0.23 -4.41
N GLU A 17 -7.20 -0.58 -3.49
CA GLU A 17 -6.05 -0.23 -2.68
C GLU A 17 -5.11 -1.40 -2.40
N GLY A 18 -3.97 -1.09 -1.79
CA GLY A 18 -3.02 -2.01 -1.20
C GLY A 18 -2.58 -3.17 -2.12
N PRO A 19 -2.21 -2.93 -3.39
CA PRO A 19 -1.72 -4.02 -4.23
C PRO A 19 -0.40 -4.55 -3.67
N ILE A 20 -0.32 -5.88 -3.53
CA ILE A 20 0.90 -6.56 -3.09
C ILE A 20 1.19 -7.77 -3.97
N TRP A 21 2.44 -7.90 -4.41
CA TRP A 21 2.90 -9.02 -5.22
C TRP A 21 3.33 -10.20 -4.35
N ASP A 22 2.60 -11.30 -4.41
CA ASP A 22 2.99 -12.57 -3.80
C ASP A 22 3.83 -13.39 -4.80
N ASN A 23 5.13 -13.17 -4.75
CA ASN A 23 6.10 -13.79 -5.66
C ASN A 23 6.24 -15.31 -5.47
N VAL A 24 5.86 -15.84 -4.31
CA VAL A 24 5.90 -17.30 -4.04
C VAL A 24 4.75 -18.02 -4.73
N ASN A 25 3.56 -17.42 -4.72
CA ASN A 25 2.36 -18.00 -5.31
C ASN A 25 2.02 -17.43 -6.69
N GLY A 26 2.83 -16.50 -7.24
CA GLY A 26 2.64 -15.93 -8.58
C GLY A 26 1.31 -15.18 -8.72
N ARG A 27 0.93 -14.40 -7.71
CA ARG A 27 -0.35 -13.69 -7.66
C ARG A 27 -0.23 -12.26 -7.14
N LEU A 28 -1.09 -11.39 -7.64
CA LEU A 28 -1.31 -10.07 -7.09
C LEU A 28 -2.52 -10.13 -6.15
N ILE A 29 -2.40 -9.54 -4.98
CA ILE A 29 -3.49 -9.40 -4.01
C ILE A 29 -3.75 -7.92 -3.81
N MET A 30 -5.03 -7.50 -3.75
CA MET A 30 -5.44 -6.12 -3.50
C MET A 30 -6.77 -6.07 -2.74
N THR A 31 -7.09 -4.92 -2.18
CA THR A 31 -8.37 -4.69 -1.52
C THR A 31 -9.27 -3.77 -2.34
N ASP A 32 -10.59 -3.96 -2.21
CA ASP A 32 -11.59 -2.91 -2.38
C ASP A 32 -12.10 -2.57 -0.99
N ILE A 33 -11.57 -1.48 -0.41
CA ILE A 33 -11.80 -1.13 1.00
C ILE A 33 -13.30 -1.01 1.28
N GLN A 34 -13.99 -0.15 0.55
CA GLN A 34 -15.42 0.11 0.77
C GLN A 34 -16.29 -1.03 0.25
N GLY A 35 -15.84 -1.77 -0.75
CA GLY A 35 -16.47 -2.99 -1.23
C GLY A 35 -16.28 -4.19 -0.30
N LYS A 36 -15.48 -4.05 0.77
CA LYS A 36 -15.13 -5.12 1.72
C LYS A 36 -14.69 -6.39 1.00
N ARG A 37 -13.73 -6.25 0.09
CA ARG A 37 -13.35 -7.33 -0.81
C ARG A 37 -11.84 -7.46 -0.88
N MET A 38 -11.33 -8.67 -0.72
CA MET A 38 -10.00 -9.07 -1.15
C MET A 38 -10.11 -9.62 -2.56
N ARG A 39 -9.30 -9.12 -3.47
CA ARG A 39 -9.17 -9.61 -4.84
C ARG A 39 -7.80 -10.21 -5.04
N THR A 40 -7.78 -11.41 -5.61
CA THR A 40 -6.56 -12.10 -6.02
C THR A 40 -6.55 -12.25 -7.53
N ILE A 41 -5.48 -11.83 -8.17
CA ILE A 41 -5.27 -11.97 -9.63
C ILE A 41 -4.09 -12.92 -9.82
N ARG A 42 -4.34 -14.09 -10.40
CA ARG A 42 -3.29 -15.03 -10.78
C ARG A 42 -2.55 -14.49 -11.98
N TRP A 43 -1.22 -14.37 -11.86
CA TRP A 43 -0.43 -13.69 -12.88
C TRP A 43 -0.30 -14.46 -14.19
N SER A 44 -0.29 -15.80 -14.12
CA SER A 44 -0.05 -16.67 -15.27
C SER A 44 -1.19 -16.67 -16.31
N ASP A 45 -2.44 -16.48 -15.88
CA ASP A 45 -3.63 -16.59 -16.72
C ASP A 45 -4.61 -15.42 -16.56
N GLY A 46 -4.31 -14.47 -15.66
CA GLY A 46 -5.17 -13.33 -15.38
C GLY A 46 -6.47 -13.68 -14.66
N SER A 47 -6.64 -14.91 -14.18
CA SER A 47 -7.86 -15.32 -13.47
C SER A 47 -8.00 -14.56 -12.15
N ILE A 48 -9.25 -14.22 -11.81
CA ILE A 48 -9.58 -13.38 -10.66
C ILE A 48 -10.41 -14.18 -9.67
N GLU A 49 -10.03 -14.11 -8.41
CA GLU A 49 -10.80 -14.62 -7.29
C GLU A 49 -11.11 -13.46 -6.34
N ASP A 50 -12.39 -13.29 -6.01
CA ASP A 50 -12.87 -12.31 -5.03
C ASP A 50 -13.34 -13.00 -3.76
N ARG A 51 -12.87 -12.49 -2.62
CA ARG A 51 -13.33 -12.90 -1.29
C ARG A 51 -13.97 -11.72 -0.59
N ILE A 52 -15.21 -11.90 -0.10
CA ILE A 52 -15.90 -10.90 0.72
C ILE A 52 -15.35 -10.95 2.14
N LEU A 53 -15.01 -9.78 2.67
CA LEU A 53 -14.47 -9.60 3.99
C LEU A 53 -15.54 -9.11 4.97
N LYS A 54 -15.34 -9.37 6.27
CA LYS A 54 -16.27 -8.92 7.32
C LYS A 54 -16.21 -7.41 7.55
N GLU A 55 -15.03 -6.84 7.43
CA GLU A 55 -14.73 -5.42 7.71
C GLU A 55 -14.05 -4.76 6.50
N GLN A 56 -14.08 -3.43 6.46
CA GLN A 56 -13.22 -2.68 5.55
C GLN A 56 -11.77 -2.99 5.91
N THR A 57 -11.01 -3.41 4.92
CA THR A 57 -9.61 -3.78 5.06
C THR A 57 -8.77 -2.88 4.17
N GLY A 58 -7.81 -2.16 4.75
CA GLY A 58 -7.02 -1.14 4.06
C GLY A 58 -5.87 -1.73 3.23
N PHE A 59 -5.25 -2.80 3.73
CA PHE A 59 -4.07 -3.40 3.10
C PHE A 59 -3.97 -4.89 3.41
N PHE A 60 -3.09 -5.57 2.68
CA PHE A 60 -2.68 -6.94 2.98
C PHE A 60 -1.17 -7.04 3.21
N LEU A 61 -0.77 -7.97 4.07
CA LEU A 61 0.62 -8.31 4.36
C LEU A 61 0.82 -9.81 4.10
N LEU A 62 2.03 -10.19 3.73
CA LEU A 62 2.40 -11.58 3.49
C LEU A 62 3.19 -12.14 4.67
N THR A 63 2.86 -13.35 5.11
CA THR A 63 3.65 -14.06 6.11
C THR A 63 4.73 -14.92 5.44
N ALA A 64 5.73 -15.32 6.22
CA ALA A 64 6.76 -16.25 5.76
C ALA A 64 6.18 -17.63 5.43
N SER A 65 5.11 -18.05 6.11
CA SER A 65 4.36 -19.28 5.85
C SER A 65 3.49 -19.25 4.57
N GLY A 66 3.36 -18.07 3.92
CA GLY A 66 2.55 -17.88 2.70
C GLY A 66 1.10 -17.50 2.95
N GLU A 67 0.74 -17.21 4.19
CA GLU A 67 -0.58 -16.72 4.56
C GLU A 67 -0.71 -15.21 4.29
N VAL A 68 -1.95 -14.72 4.28
CA VAL A 68 -2.28 -13.30 4.09
C VAL A 68 -2.87 -12.73 5.36
N LEU A 69 -2.31 -11.61 5.82
CA LEU A 69 -2.89 -10.80 6.88
C LEU A 69 -3.57 -9.58 6.28
N GLY A 70 -4.68 -9.13 6.89
CA GLY A 70 -5.39 -7.91 6.50
C GLY A 70 -5.51 -6.94 7.66
N GLY A 71 -5.17 -5.66 7.43
CA GLY A 71 -5.41 -4.57 8.37
C GLY A 71 -6.83 -4.00 8.20
N ALA A 72 -7.72 -4.27 9.16
CA ALA A 72 -9.15 -3.98 9.09
C ALA A 72 -9.60 -2.87 10.06
N GLU A 73 -10.92 -2.69 10.23
CA GLU A 73 -11.49 -1.67 11.13
C GLU A 73 -11.10 -1.91 12.59
N SER A 74 -11.08 -3.17 13.03
CA SER A 74 -10.92 -3.50 14.44
C SER A 74 -9.57 -4.12 14.79
N GLY A 75 -8.73 -4.46 13.81
CA GLY A 75 -7.43 -5.11 14.06
C GLY A 75 -6.76 -5.65 12.80
N ILE A 76 -5.73 -6.45 13.03
CA ILE A 76 -5.03 -7.19 11.97
C ILE A 76 -5.43 -8.66 12.09
N TYR A 77 -5.85 -9.24 10.97
CA TYR A 77 -6.46 -10.57 10.91
C TYR A 77 -5.75 -11.45 9.90
N ARG A 78 -5.56 -12.72 10.27
CA ARG A 78 -5.23 -13.79 9.32
C ARG A 78 -6.47 -14.08 8.48
N ILE A 79 -6.31 -14.07 7.16
CA ILE A 79 -7.39 -14.29 6.20
C ILE A 79 -7.18 -15.65 5.56
N SER A 80 -7.94 -16.64 5.98
CA SER A 80 -7.95 -17.98 5.43
C SER A 80 -9.37 -18.41 5.05
N ASP A 81 -9.52 -19.58 4.41
CA ASP A 81 -10.83 -20.11 4.03
C ASP A 81 -11.67 -20.37 5.29
N GLY A 82 -12.74 -19.58 5.44
CA GLY A 82 -13.68 -19.66 6.56
C GLY A 82 -13.24 -19.04 7.87
N ALA A 83 -12.01 -18.52 7.99
CA ALA A 83 -11.51 -17.87 9.19
C ALA A 83 -11.11 -16.40 8.96
N PHE A 84 -11.42 -15.57 9.96
CA PHE A 84 -10.99 -14.19 10.09
C PHE A 84 -10.49 -14.06 11.53
N GLU A 85 -9.25 -14.49 11.75
CA GLU A 85 -8.67 -14.65 13.06
C GLU A 85 -7.75 -13.48 13.41
N ARG A 86 -7.98 -12.85 14.55
CA ARG A 86 -7.16 -11.73 15.00
C ARG A 86 -5.76 -12.21 15.38
N VAL A 87 -4.73 -11.56 14.83
CA VAL A 87 -3.32 -11.89 15.12
C VAL A 87 -2.66 -10.88 16.05
N ASN A 88 -3.12 -9.61 16.05
CA ASN A 88 -2.57 -8.63 16.98
C ASN A 88 -3.15 -8.76 18.38
N LYS A 89 -2.30 -8.52 19.40
CA LYS A 89 -2.73 -8.38 20.79
C LYS A 89 -3.62 -7.15 20.97
N PRO A 90 -4.47 -7.11 22.02
CA PRO A 90 -5.30 -5.95 22.32
C PRO A 90 -4.45 -4.68 22.46
N PHE A 91 -4.90 -3.60 21.82
CA PHE A 91 -4.30 -2.27 21.88
C PHE A 91 -5.39 -1.22 21.66
N VAL A 92 -5.07 0.06 21.89
CA VAL A 92 -5.97 1.17 21.57
C VAL A 92 -5.72 1.59 20.14
N LEU A 93 -6.71 1.35 19.27
CA LEU A 93 -6.70 1.85 17.90
C LEU A 93 -7.08 3.34 17.91
N GLU A 94 -6.17 4.21 17.51
CA GLU A 94 -6.47 5.60 17.24
C GLU A 94 -6.86 5.76 15.78
N GLY A 95 -7.92 6.54 15.50
CA GLY A 95 -8.54 6.62 14.18
C GLY A 95 -9.73 5.67 14.02
N THR A 96 -10.16 5.44 12.79
CA THR A 96 -11.39 4.68 12.48
C THR A 96 -11.14 3.28 11.93
N ARG A 97 -10.03 3.07 11.28
CA ARG A 97 -9.60 1.80 10.69
C ARG A 97 -8.12 1.85 10.32
N PHE A 98 -7.52 0.70 10.09
CA PHE A 98 -6.26 0.65 9.36
C PHE A 98 -6.44 1.12 7.91
N ASN A 99 -5.43 1.82 7.36
CA ASN A 99 -5.48 2.37 6.01
C ASN A 99 -4.40 1.80 5.11
N ASP A 100 -3.13 1.96 5.43
CA ASP A 100 -2.02 1.40 4.69
C ASP A 100 -1.00 0.75 5.62
N GLY A 101 -0.21 -0.19 5.08
CA GLY A 101 0.78 -0.92 5.84
C GLY A 101 1.67 -1.80 4.99
N LYS A 102 2.91 -1.98 5.45
CA LYS A 102 3.90 -2.89 4.85
C LYS A 102 4.74 -3.59 5.91
N ILE A 103 5.39 -4.67 5.50
CA ILE A 103 6.44 -5.29 6.30
C ILE A 103 7.75 -4.56 6.03
N GLY A 104 8.43 -4.18 7.09
CA GLY A 104 9.73 -3.53 7.02
C GLY A 104 10.88 -4.51 6.80
N PRO A 105 12.09 -3.97 6.52
CA PRO A 105 13.29 -4.81 6.30
C PRO A 105 13.71 -5.60 7.55
N ASP A 106 13.18 -5.27 8.71
CA ASP A 106 13.39 -5.97 9.98
C ASP A 106 12.35 -7.09 10.25
N GLY A 107 11.46 -7.36 9.27
CA GLY A 107 10.43 -8.39 9.37
C GLY A 107 9.22 -8.04 10.23
N ARG A 108 9.11 -6.78 10.70
CA ARG A 108 7.97 -6.29 11.47
C ARG A 108 6.94 -5.60 10.58
N ALA A 109 5.67 -5.59 10.98
CA ALA A 109 4.64 -4.84 10.26
C ALA A 109 4.60 -3.38 10.72
N TYR A 110 4.56 -2.46 9.76
CA TYR A 110 4.40 -1.03 9.96
C TYR A 110 3.08 -0.62 9.33
N VAL A 111 2.17 -0.11 10.14
CA VAL A 111 0.77 0.06 9.77
C VAL A 111 0.22 1.36 10.31
N GLY A 112 -0.56 2.03 9.50
CA GLY A 112 -1.16 3.29 9.93
C GLY A 112 -2.67 3.28 9.80
N THR A 113 -3.29 4.23 10.49
CA THR A 113 -4.74 4.37 10.55
C THR A 113 -5.21 5.63 9.82
N PHE A 114 -6.51 5.73 9.65
CA PHE A 114 -7.23 6.86 9.04
C PHE A 114 -8.08 7.57 10.08
N SER A 115 -8.08 8.91 10.06
CA SER A 115 -9.07 9.74 10.72
C SER A 115 -9.33 11.01 9.91
N ARG A 116 -10.44 11.70 10.21
CA ARG A 116 -10.75 13.00 9.57
C ARG A 116 -10.32 14.20 10.41
N ASP A 117 -9.94 13.97 11.65
CA ASP A 117 -9.60 14.99 12.66
C ASP A 117 -8.14 14.91 13.15
N ASN A 118 -7.30 14.20 12.41
CA ASN A 118 -5.89 13.94 12.74
C ASN A 118 -5.70 13.14 14.05
N SER A 119 -6.70 12.36 14.47
CA SER A 119 -6.59 11.46 15.63
C SER A 119 -6.00 10.10 15.30
N ALA A 120 -5.60 9.87 14.05
CA ALA A 120 -4.96 8.63 13.64
C ALA A 120 -3.49 8.54 14.07
N ALA A 121 -2.94 7.35 13.94
CA ALA A 121 -1.58 7.05 14.35
C ALA A 121 -0.88 6.04 13.44
N PHE A 122 0.43 5.95 13.60
CA PHE A 122 1.31 4.99 12.95
C PHE A 122 1.88 4.03 13.98
N TYR A 123 1.81 2.72 13.69
CA TYR A 123 2.16 1.66 14.61
C TYR A 123 3.17 0.70 14.00
N ARG A 124 3.87 -0.02 14.87
CA ARG A 124 4.62 -1.23 14.56
C ARG A 124 3.95 -2.43 15.22
N MET A 125 3.86 -3.55 14.52
CA MET A 125 3.46 -4.84 15.08
C MET A 125 4.65 -5.79 15.01
N ASP A 126 5.02 -6.34 16.16
CA ASP A 126 6.06 -7.35 16.29
C ASP A 126 5.51 -8.75 15.93
N ALA A 127 6.40 -9.71 15.73
CA ALA A 127 6.06 -11.09 15.34
C ALA A 127 5.12 -11.81 16.32
N ASP A 128 5.09 -11.40 17.57
CA ASP A 128 4.20 -11.95 18.60
C ASP A 128 2.83 -11.23 18.67
N GLY A 129 2.54 -10.35 17.71
CA GLY A 129 1.31 -9.56 17.64
C GLY A 129 1.26 -8.35 18.57
N THR A 130 2.35 -8.02 19.27
CA THR A 130 2.41 -6.83 20.12
C THR A 130 2.42 -5.57 19.24
N MET A 131 1.53 -4.62 19.59
CA MET A 131 1.41 -3.35 18.88
C MET A 131 2.09 -2.23 19.66
N GLU A 132 2.93 -1.45 18.99
CA GLU A 132 3.56 -0.24 19.53
C GLU A 132 3.17 0.96 18.68
N LYS A 133 2.69 2.03 19.33
CA LYS A 133 2.44 3.30 18.67
C LYS A 133 3.77 4.05 18.50
N LEU A 134 4.14 4.32 17.26
CA LEU A 134 5.36 5.04 16.91
C LEU A 134 5.16 6.57 16.97
N PHE A 135 4.05 7.05 16.40
CA PHE A 135 3.63 8.45 16.50
C PHE A 135 2.13 8.61 16.21
N GLY A 136 1.55 9.72 16.68
CA GLY A 136 0.17 10.12 16.44
C GLY A 136 0.08 11.44 15.70
N GLY A 137 -1.12 12.04 15.66
CA GLY A 137 -1.38 13.29 14.96
C GLY A 137 -1.42 13.10 13.44
N VAL A 138 -1.83 11.91 13.00
CA VAL A 138 -1.94 11.51 11.60
C VAL A 138 -3.38 11.72 11.12
N GLY A 139 -3.54 12.22 9.92
CA GLY A 139 -4.86 12.34 9.28
C GLY A 139 -5.20 11.09 8.48
N ASN A 140 -4.39 10.76 7.51
CA ASN A 140 -4.57 9.58 6.68
C ASN A 140 -3.22 8.96 6.40
N SER A 141 -2.82 7.99 7.22
CA SER A 141 -1.61 7.23 7.01
C SER A 141 -1.72 6.47 5.69
N ASN A 142 -0.82 6.77 4.78
CA ASN A 142 -0.83 6.27 3.42
C ASN A 142 0.56 5.77 3.03
N GLY A 143 0.87 5.76 1.76
CA GLY A 143 2.05 5.19 1.16
C GLY A 143 3.28 5.19 2.05
N LEU A 144 3.89 4.03 2.20
CA LEU A 144 5.14 3.85 2.93
C LEU A 144 6.03 2.83 2.22
N ASP A 145 7.34 3.07 2.25
CA ASP A 145 8.33 2.09 1.80
C ASP A 145 9.73 2.44 2.31
N TRP A 146 10.66 1.49 2.22
CA TRP A 146 12.03 1.66 2.69
C TRP A 146 13.00 1.81 1.54
N SER A 147 14.04 2.63 1.75
CA SER A 147 15.19 2.67 0.84
C SER A 147 15.77 1.27 0.63
N PRO A 148 16.41 0.99 -0.53
CA PRO A 148 16.96 -0.33 -0.82
C PRO A 148 17.98 -0.84 0.20
N ASP A 149 18.65 0.05 0.93
CA ASP A 149 19.56 -0.30 2.03
C ASP A 149 18.85 -0.50 3.38
N GLY A 150 17.51 -0.34 3.42
CA GLY A 150 16.70 -0.51 4.60
C GLY A 150 16.89 0.52 5.71
N ARG A 151 17.55 1.64 5.44
CA ARG A 151 17.93 2.63 6.47
C ARG A 151 17.04 3.87 6.51
N THR A 152 16.20 4.07 5.52
CA THR A 152 15.27 5.20 5.46
C THR A 152 13.86 4.69 5.21
N LEU A 153 12.91 5.07 6.07
CA LEU A 153 11.48 4.91 5.82
C LEU A 153 10.98 6.19 5.14
N TYR A 154 10.32 6.05 3.98
CA TYR A 154 9.52 7.10 3.35
C TYR A 154 8.05 6.91 3.73
N TYR A 155 7.35 8.01 3.95
CA TYR A 155 6.01 7.98 4.52
C TYR A 155 5.14 9.14 4.04
N ASN A 156 3.89 8.82 3.65
CA ASN A 156 2.86 9.79 3.31
C ASN A 156 1.81 9.88 4.41
N ASP A 157 1.54 11.09 4.88
CA ASP A 157 0.29 11.44 5.53
C ASP A 157 -0.47 12.36 4.58
N THR A 158 -1.50 11.85 3.93
CA THR A 158 -2.19 12.47 2.80
C THR A 158 -2.52 13.96 3.00
N PRO A 159 -3.14 14.40 4.15
CA PRO A 159 -3.48 15.81 4.35
C PRO A 159 -2.27 16.75 4.39
N THR A 160 -1.08 16.23 4.66
CA THR A 160 0.14 17.07 4.73
C THR A 160 0.67 17.43 3.35
N LYS A 161 0.22 16.74 2.29
CA LYS A 161 0.65 16.88 0.89
C LYS A 161 2.15 16.78 0.71
N ARG A 162 2.80 15.89 1.46
CA ARG A 162 4.24 15.66 1.39
C ARG A 162 4.61 14.21 1.68
N THR A 163 5.77 13.83 1.19
CA THR A 163 6.48 12.63 1.65
C THR A 163 7.51 13.06 2.69
N ASP A 164 7.45 12.44 3.86
CA ASP A 164 8.48 12.54 4.88
C ASP A 164 9.43 11.35 4.79
N ALA A 165 10.67 11.54 5.19
CA ALA A 165 11.65 10.50 5.44
C ALA A 165 12.00 10.44 6.92
N PHE A 166 12.23 9.21 7.40
CA PHE A 166 12.77 8.94 8.75
C PHE A 166 14.04 8.12 8.62
N ASP A 167 15.01 8.38 9.47
CA ASP A 167 16.09 7.44 9.66
C ASP A 167 15.54 6.22 10.39
N PHE A 168 15.81 5.03 9.84
CA PHE A 168 15.29 3.76 10.32
C PHE A 168 16.43 2.87 10.80
N CYS A 169 16.36 2.45 12.07
CA CYS A 169 17.32 1.55 12.66
C CYS A 169 16.63 0.66 13.71
N ASP A 170 16.67 -0.65 13.52
CA ASP A 170 16.15 -1.64 14.46
C ASP A 170 14.73 -1.33 14.98
N GLY A 171 13.84 -1.02 14.05
CA GLY A 171 12.44 -0.70 14.33
C GLY A 171 12.17 0.69 14.90
N ARG A 172 13.20 1.52 15.04
CA ARG A 172 13.11 2.90 15.55
C ARG A 172 13.14 3.91 14.41
N LEU A 173 12.30 4.93 14.57
CA LEU A 173 12.22 6.08 13.67
C LEU A 173 12.81 7.31 14.33
N SER A 174 13.64 8.03 13.60
CA SER A 174 14.24 9.29 14.06
C SER A 174 14.42 10.26 12.89
N ASN A 175 14.79 11.51 13.17
CA ASN A 175 15.15 12.51 12.17
C ASN A 175 14.10 12.67 11.06
N ARG A 176 12.81 12.86 11.44
CA ARG A 176 11.72 13.13 10.48
C ARG A 176 12.03 14.40 9.69
N ARG A 177 11.97 14.30 8.36
CA ARG A 177 12.23 15.41 7.44
C ARG A 177 11.39 15.29 6.19
N GLU A 178 10.93 16.42 5.63
CA GLU A 178 10.29 16.48 4.33
C GLU A 178 11.32 16.20 3.23
N VAL A 179 10.95 15.35 2.25
CA VAL A 179 11.79 15.02 1.10
C VAL A 179 11.11 15.27 -0.25
N PHE A 180 9.81 15.47 -0.25
CA PHE A 180 9.06 15.87 -1.44
C PHE A 180 7.71 16.48 -1.06
N ARG A 181 7.31 17.54 -1.77
CA ARG A 181 6.00 18.21 -1.62
C ARG A 181 5.19 18.13 -2.90
N TYR A 182 3.90 17.77 -2.75
CA TYR A 182 2.98 17.62 -3.86
C TYR A 182 2.22 18.93 -4.10
N GLU A 183 2.28 19.47 -5.32
CA GLU A 183 1.56 20.70 -5.70
C GLU A 183 0.13 20.41 -6.18
N GLY A 184 -0.09 19.25 -6.82
CA GLY A 184 -1.39 18.81 -7.33
C GLY A 184 -1.84 17.49 -6.72
N GLY A 185 -3.13 17.35 -6.41
CA GLY A 185 -3.67 16.12 -5.84
C GLY A 185 -3.19 15.84 -4.39
N ASN A 186 -3.38 14.61 -3.96
CA ASN A 186 -3.04 14.15 -2.62
C ASN A 186 -2.16 12.90 -2.71
N PRO A 187 -0.98 12.86 -2.05
CA PRO A 187 -0.16 11.66 -2.03
C PRO A 187 -0.92 10.51 -1.37
N ASP A 188 -0.94 9.37 -2.04
CA ASP A 188 -1.64 8.18 -1.60
C ASP A 188 -0.68 7.00 -1.47
N GLY A 189 -1.01 5.81 -1.91
CA GLY A 189 -0.12 4.66 -1.83
C GLY A 189 1.16 4.83 -2.63
N MET A 190 2.26 4.23 -2.18
CA MET A 190 3.54 4.29 -2.88
C MET A 190 4.32 2.98 -2.83
N THR A 191 5.27 2.86 -3.75
CA THR A 191 6.32 1.83 -3.73
C THR A 191 7.67 2.43 -4.13
N ILE A 192 8.75 1.67 -3.97
CA ILE A 192 10.11 2.08 -4.29
C ILE A 192 10.75 1.14 -5.32
N ASP A 193 11.63 1.68 -6.15
CA ASP A 193 12.45 0.89 -7.05
C ASP A 193 13.85 0.58 -6.48
N THR A 194 14.58 -0.30 -7.16
CA THR A 194 15.94 -0.71 -6.74
C THR A 194 16.96 0.42 -6.81
N ASP A 195 16.66 1.51 -7.50
CA ASP A 195 17.51 2.72 -7.56
C ASP A 195 17.19 3.70 -6.41
N GLY A 196 16.17 3.38 -5.59
CA GLY A 196 15.75 4.17 -4.45
C GLY A 196 14.87 5.36 -4.83
N ASN A 197 14.19 5.30 -5.97
CA ASN A 197 13.21 6.31 -6.38
C ASN A 197 11.80 5.85 -6.00
N LEU A 198 10.96 6.81 -5.61
CA LEU A 198 9.58 6.56 -5.19
C LEU A 198 8.64 6.56 -6.39
N TRP A 199 7.66 5.69 -6.38
CA TRP A 199 6.52 5.68 -7.28
C TRP A 199 5.27 5.90 -6.43
N THR A 200 4.73 7.12 -6.49
CA THR A 200 3.62 7.54 -5.61
C THR A 200 2.38 7.80 -6.44
N ALA A 201 1.29 7.12 -6.10
CA ALA A 201 -0.04 7.41 -6.59
C ALA A 201 -0.50 8.76 -6.02
N VAL A 202 -1.12 9.59 -6.86
CA VAL A 202 -1.59 10.91 -6.47
C VAL A 202 -3.10 11.01 -6.71
N TRP A 203 -3.85 10.85 -5.64
CA TRP A 203 -5.31 10.91 -5.64
C TRP A 203 -5.81 12.28 -6.10
N GLY A 204 -6.72 12.28 -7.07
CA GLY A 204 -7.32 13.47 -7.65
C GLY A 204 -6.54 14.08 -8.82
N SER A 205 -5.32 13.61 -9.12
CA SER A 205 -4.53 14.11 -10.25
C SER A 205 -4.52 13.20 -11.48
N GLY A 206 -4.93 11.93 -11.33
CA GLY A 206 -4.85 10.95 -12.40
C GLY A 206 -3.42 10.49 -12.72
N GLU A 207 -2.52 10.57 -11.76
CA GLU A 207 -1.09 10.35 -12.00
C GLU A 207 -0.44 9.43 -10.97
N VAL A 208 0.60 8.70 -11.41
CA VAL A 208 1.64 8.17 -10.53
C VAL A 208 2.91 8.95 -10.81
N LEU A 209 3.50 9.56 -9.79
CA LEU A 209 4.76 10.30 -9.90
C LEU A 209 5.95 9.37 -9.61
N HIS A 210 6.97 9.43 -10.46
CA HIS A 210 8.28 8.83 -10.26
C HIS A 210 9.22 9.90 -9.72
N ILE A 211 9.68 9.76 -8.48
CA ILE A 211 10.33 10.82 -7.69
C ILE A 211 11.71 10.37 -7.24
N ASP A 212 12.73 11.20 -7.43
CA ASP A 212 14.02 11.08 -6.74
C ASP A 212 13.95 11.84 -5.40
N PRO A 213 13.76 11.15 -4.26
CA PRO A 213 13.58 11.79 -2.96
C PRO A 213 14.87 12.42 -2.41
N ARG A 214 16.03 12.07 -2.99
CA ARG A 214 17.34 12.64 -2.59
C ARG A 214 17.58 14.01 -3.21
N ARG A 215 16.84 14.32 -4.30
CA ARG A 215 16.97 15.57 -5.06
C ARG A 215 15.69 16.41 -5.09
N ASP A 216 14.66 15.98 -4.34
CA ASP A 216 13.34 16.64 -4.31
C ASP A 216 12.83 16.91 -5.75
N ARG A 217 12.80 15.86 -6.58
CA ARG A 217 12.53 16.03 -8.01
C ARG A 217 11.69 14.91 -8.60
N VAL A 218 10.66 15.29 -9.36
CA VAL A 218 9.95 14.36 -10.26
C VAL A 218 10.87 14.00 -11.42
N ILE A 219 11.12 12.70 -11.61
CA ILE A 219 11.90 12.15 -12.73
C ILE A 219 10.99 12.02 -13.96
N ASP A 220 9.80 11.41 -13.73
CA ASP A 220 8.83 11.11 -14.79
C ASP A 220 7.44 10.91 -14.14
N LYS A 221 6.40 10.70 -14.96
CA LYS A 221 5.06 10.40 -14.47
C LYS A 221 4.30 9.46 -15.40
N ILE A 222 3.36 8.72 -14.83
CA ILE A 222 2.38 7.92 -15.55
C ILE A 222 1.03 8.61 -15.42
N THR A 223 0.38 8.91 -16.55
CA THR A 223 -0.96 9.50 -16.57
C THR A 223 -1.99 8.42 -16.89
N LEU A 224 -3.08 8.38 -16.13
CA LEU A 224 -4.18 7.46 -16.27
C LEU A 224 -5.46 8.16 -16.74
N PRO A 225 -6.40 7.43 -17.37
CA PRO A 225 -7.67 8.01 -17.83
C PRO A 225 -8.72 8.14 -16.71
N VAL A 226 -8.28 8.21 -15.45
CA VAL A 226 -9.12 8.31 -14.25
C VAL A 226 -8.44 9.21 -13.23
N SER A 227 -9.21 9.99 -12.47
CA SER A 227 -8.66 10.95 -11.52
C SER A 227 -8.19 10.33 -10.20
N GLN A 228 -8.88 9.29 -9.72
CA GLN A 228 -8.66 8.72 -8.40
C GLN A 228 -7.65 7.57 -8.46
N VAL A 229 -6.37 7.91 -8.56
CA VAL A 229 -5.26 6.95 -8.53
C VAL A 229 -4.87 6.73 -7.08
N ALA A 230 -5.04 5.50 -6.57
CA ALA A 230 -4.99 5.22 -5.15
C ALA A 230 -3.64 4.62 -4.71
N CYS A 231 -3.18 3.55 -5.35
CA CYS A 231 -1.93 2.89 -4.94
C CYS A 231 -1.19 2.29 -6.14
N CYS A 232 0.06 1.91 -5.93
CA CYS A 232 0.82 1.17 -6.91
C CYS A 232 1.80 0.19 -6.27
N ALA A 233 2.11 -0.90 -6.99
CA ALA A 233 3.12 -1.87 -6.60
C ALA A 233 3.78 -2.50 -7.81
N PHE A 234 5.04 -2.84 -7.70
CA PHE A 234 5.71 -3.66 -8.70
C PHE A 234 5.29 -5.12 -8.59
N ALA A 235 5.12 -5.78 -9.74
CA ALA A 235 4.70 -7.16 -9.85
C ALA A 235 5.38 -7.87 -11.04
N GLY A 236 5.10 -9.18 -11.15
CA GLY A 236 5.67 -10.05 -12.15
C GLY A 236 7.04 -10.60 -11.75
N GLU A 237 7.47 -11.67 -12.41
CA GLU A 237 8.70 -12.39 -12.06
C GLU A 237 9.96 -11.50 -12.12
N ASP A 238 10.00 -10.55 -13.03
CA ASP A 238 11.12 -9.62 -13.19
C ASP A 238 10.97 -8.32 -12.40
N MET A 239 9.84 -8.12 -11.69
CA MET A 239 9.52 -6.93 -10.90
C MET A 239 9.59 -5.62 -11.72
N LYS A 240 9.24 -5.64 -12.99
CA LYS A 240 9.27 -4.46 -13.89
C LYS A 240 7.89 -3.98 -14.36
N THR A 241 6.84 -4.65 -13.94
CA THR A 241 5.47 -4.20 -14.19
C THR A 241 4.94 -3.45 -12.98
N LEU A 242 4.64 -2.18 -13.14
CA LEU A 242 3.95 -1.41 -12.11
C LEU A 242 2.44 -1.63 -12.28
N VAL A 243 1.80 -2.21 -11.28
CA VAL A 243 0.36 -2.32 -11.17
C VAL A 243 -0.16 -1.12 -10.40
N ILE A 244 -1.26 -0.53 -10.89
CA ILE A 244 -1.82 0.71 -10.35
C ILE A 244 -3.30 0.47 -10.08
N THR A 245 -3.72 0.68 -8.84
CA THR A 245 -5.11 0.61 -8.42
C THR A 245 -5.76 1.97 -8.44
N THR A 246 -7.07 1.99 -8.69
CA THR A 246 -7.86 3.22 -8.76
C THR A 246 -9.18 3.09 -8.01
N ALA A 247 -9.86 4.19 -7.79
CA ALA A 247 -11.13 4.22 -7.08
C ALA A 247 -12.24 4.86 -7.93
N ALA A 248 -13.47 4.36 -7.75
CA ALA A 248 -14.70 4.97 -8.26
C ALA A 248 -15.37 5.90 -7.22
N HIS A 249 -14.79 5.99 -6.02
CA HIS A 249 -15.33 6.82 -4.94
C HIS A 249 -15.32 8.30 -5.31
N GLY A 250 -16.48 8.93 -5.25
CA GLY A 250 -16.61 10.37 -5.50
C GLY A 250 -16.58 10.79 -6.96
N VAL A 251 -16.58 9.85 -7.92
CA VAL A 251 -16.64 10.16 -9.35
C VAL A 251 -17.87 9.51 -10.01
N HIS A 252 -18.30 10.11 -11.12
CA HIS A 252 -19.38 9.53 -11.94
C HIS A 252 -18.80 8.68 -13.07
N LEU A 253 -19.22 7.43 -13.17
CA LEU A 253 -18.74 6.50 -14.21
C LEU A 253 -19.08 6.94 -15.64
N ARG A 254 -19.98 7.93 -15.83
CA ARG A 254 -20.21 8.55 -17.13
C ARG A 254 -19.02 9.39 -17.58
N ASP A 255 -18.36 10.06 -16.62
CA ASP A 255 -17.24 10.97 -16.87
C ASP A 255 -15.92 10.20 -16.86
N GLU A 256 -15.81 9.20 -15.99
CA GLU A 256 -14.65 8.34 -15.84
C GLU A 256 -15.05 6.85 -15.92
N PRO A 257 -15.28 6.29 -17.12
CA PRO A 257 -15.81 4.92 -17.28
C PRO A 257 -14.93 3.83 -16.68
N LEU A 258 -13.62 4.09 -16.51
CA LEU A 258 -12.65 3.15 -15.98
C LEU A 258 -12.27 3.43 -14.51
N ALA A 259 -12.98 4.33 -13.82
CA ALA A 259 -12.75 4.54 -12.39
C ALA A 259 -13.00 3.25 -11.59
N GLY A 260 -12.07 2.92 -10.68
CA GLY A 260 -12.07 1.66 -9.92
C GLY A 260 -11.45 0.47 -10.67
N ALA A 261 -10.95 0.66 -11.89
CA ALA A 261 -10.19 -0.34 -12.61
C ALA A 261 -8.75 -0.47 -12.08
N VAL A 262 -8.08 -1.54 -12.47
CA VAL A 262 -6.65 -1.77 -12.21
C VAL A 262 -5.90 -1.71 -13.53
N PHE A 263 -4.82 -0.94 -13.52
CA PHE A 263 -3.95 -0.78 -14.68
C PHE A 263 -2.59 -1.42 -14.43
N ALA A 264 -1.91 -1.74 -15.52
CA ALA A 264 -0.53 -2.20 -15.49
C ALA A 264 0.31 -1.45 -16.52
N VAL A 265 1.56 -1.20 -16.22
CA VAL A 265 2.49 -0.57 -17.14
C VAL A 265 3.90 -1.16 -16.97
N ARG A 266 4.52 -1.49 -18.09
CA ARG A 266 5.94 -1.88 -18.09
C ARG A 266 6.80 -0.64 -17.91
N THR A 267 7.66 -0.67 -16.90
CA THR A 267 8.61 0.40 -16.61
C THR A 267 10.04 0.00 -16.96
N GLY A 268 10.95 0.97 -17.05
CA GLY A 268 12.39 0.70 -17.11
C GLY A 268 12.99 0.38 -15.73
N ALA A 269 12.28 0.72 -14.67
CA ALA A 269 12.67 0.47 -13.29
C ALA A 269 12.33 -0.96 -12.84
N ARG A 270 13.00 -1.42 -11.79
CA ARG A 270 12.72 -2.68 -11.13
C ARG A 270 12.32 -2.41 -9.68
N GLY A 271 11.20 -2.97 -9.23
CA GLY A 271 10.75 -2.85 -7.84
C GLY A 271 11.50 -3.77 -6.89
N MET A 272 11.35 -3.49 -5.60
CA MET A 272 11.79 -4.36 -4.52
C MET A 272 10.75 -5.46 -4.27
N LEU A 273 11.23 -6.66 -3.91
CA LEU A 273 10.32 -7.70 -3.43
C LEU A 273 9.74 -7.31 -2.07
N PRO A 274 8.45 -7.56 -1.82
CA PRO A 274 7.86 -7.30 -0.51
C PRO A 274 8.51 -8.18 0.57
N HIS A 275 8.76 -7.58 1.72
CA HIS A 275 9.17 -8.32 2.92
C HIS A 275 8.00 -9.15 3.46
N ARG A 276 8.32 -10.14 4.29
CA ARG A 276 7.34 -11.05 4.92
C ARG A 276 7.55 -11.06 6.42
N ILE A 277 6.44 -11.15 7.16
CA ILE A 277 6.49 -11.33 8.62
C ILE A 277 6.48 -12.81 8.97
N ASP A 278 7.31 -13.18 9.94
CA ASP A 278 7.30 -14.52 10.54
C ASP A 278 6.62 -14.43 11.91
N LEU A 279 5.35 -14.84 11.98
CA LEU A 279 4.59 -14.78 13.24
C LEU A 279 5.07 -15.86 14.21
N THR A 280 5.39 -15.46 15.43
CA THR A 280 5.72 -16.44 16.47
C THR A 280 4.49 -17.25 16.83
N GLY A 281 4.51 -18.55 16.56
CA GLY A 281 3.42 -19.50 16.81
C GLY A 281 3.01 -20.29 15.57
N ASP A 282 3.42 -19.92 14.37
CA ASP A 282 3.12 -20.66 13.13
C ASP A 282 3.98 -21.95 12.97
N ASN A 283 4.94 -22.19 13.89
CA ASN A 283 5.81 -23.37 13.93
C ASN A 283 5.30 -24.49 14.88
N LYS A 284 3.97 -24.72 14.93
CA LYS A 284 3.44 -25.88 15.66
C LYS A 284 2.68 -26.83 14.75
#